data_68c7ad3469aec62a30272ace730cfff0
#
_entry.id   68c7ad3469aec62a30272ace730cfff0
#
_cell.length_a   1.000
_cell.length_b   1.000
_cell.length_c   1.000
_cell.angle_alpha   90.00
_cell.angle_beta   90.00
_cell.angle_gamma   90.00
#
_symmetry.space_group_name_H-M   'P 1'
#
loop_
_entity.id
_entity.type
_entity.pdbx_description
1 polymer ?
#
loop_
_entity_poly.entity_id
_entity_poly.type
_entity_poly.pdbx_seq_one_letter_code
_entity_poly.pdbx_strand_id
1 'polypeptide(L)'
;NCFGIKYSPARHAGKQLLRTREYFDTADHATAWMARMPGREIVDATGKVVNGKAEFQVRDWFASYGSLADCFADHARLITNGKPYRGPWQEFLIHRDWLKLLQGIGPIYATAPDYAVRVQVVLEGELQRAIDAARHAPPAAA
;
A
#
# COMPACT_ATOMS: atom_id res chain seq x y z
N ASN A 1 6.12 -8.62 5.16
CA ASN A 1 5.24 -7.46 4.97
C ASN A 1 4.72 -7.43 3.54
N CYS A 2 3.54 -8.03 3.34
CA CYS A 2 2.93 -8.19 2.00
C CYS A 2 2.33 -6.88 1.44
N PHE A 3 2.05 -5.91 2.31
CA PHE A 3 1.31 -4.70 1.95
C PHE A 3 2.17 -3.43 1.90
N GLY A 4 3.48 -3.53 2.10
CA GLY A 4 4.35 -2.36 2.13
C GLY A 4 4.06 -1.40 3.28
N ILE A 5 3.57 -1.90 4.42
CA ILE A 5 3.23 -1.08 5.57
C ILE A 5 4.49 -0.47 6.16
N LYS A 6 4.55 0.86 6.19
CA LYS A 6 5.64 1.62 6.77
C LYS A 6 5.72 1.38 8.28
N TYR A 7 6.94 1.28 8.79
CA TYR A 7 7.15 1.12 10.22
C TYR A 7 6.70 2.37 11.00
N SER A 8 6.03 2.12 12.10
CA SER A 8 5.69 3.12 13.11
C SER A 8 6.07 2.60 14.49
N PRO A 9 6.92 3.27 15.25
CA PRO A 9 7.33 2.80 16.58
C PRO A 9 6.16 2.68 17.56
N ALA A 10 5.10 3.44 17.36
CA ALA A 10 3.88 3.36 18.19
C ALA A 10 3.00 2.12 17.89
N ARG A 11 3.24 1.42 16.75
CA ARG A 11 2.38 0.34 16.30
C ARG A 11 3.09 -1.00 16.13
N HIS A 12 4.39 -0.99 15.82
CA HIS A 12 5.10 -2.17 15.38
C HIS A 12 6.28 -2.48 16.30
N ALA A 13 6.37 -3.72 16.74
CA ALA A 13 7.52 -4.21 17.51
C ALA A 13 8.76 -4.44 16.64
N GLY A 14 8.56 -4.90 15.40
CA GLY A 14 9.64 -5.22 14.47
C GLY A 14 9.69 -4.28 13.27
N LYS A 15 10.91 -4.06 12.76
CA LYS A 15 11.15 -3.26 11.55
C LYS A 15 12.24 -3.88 10.69
N GLN A 16 12.18 -3.57 9.39
CA GLN A 16 13.21 -3.93 8.41
C GLN A 16 13.45 -2.75 7.46
N LEU A 17 14.70 -2.55 7.08
CA LEU A 17 15.08 -1.51 6.12
C LEU A 17 15.08 -2.12 4.71
N LEU A 18 14.23 -1.61 3.84
CA LEU A 18 14.09 -2.12 2.48
C LEU A 18 14.34 -1.02 1.43
N ARG A 19 14.85 -1.42 0.28
CA ARG A 19 14.83 -0.58 -0.92
C ARG A 19 13.40 -0.52 -1.47
N THR A 20 12.96 0.70 -1.80
CA THR A 20 11.66 0.94 -2.42
C THR A 20 11.73 2.15 -3.36
N ARG A 21 10.68 2.38 -4.11
CA ARG A 21 10.46 3.59 -4.89
C ARG A 21 9.43 4.44 -4.19
N GLU A 22 9.75 5.73 -4.07
CA GLU A 22 8.87 6.73 -3.52
C GLU A 22 8.75 7.90 -4.51
N TYR A 23 7.64 8.62 -4.47
CA TYR A 23 7.31 9.65 -5.42
C TYR A 23 7.03 10.96 -4.68
N PHE A 24 7.76 12.01 -5.04
CA PHE A 24 7.67 13.31 -4.39
C PHE A 24 7.52 14.43 -5.42
N ASP A 25 6.89 15.52 -5.02
CA ASP A 25 6.71 16.69 -5.89
C ASP A 25 8.05 17.38 -6.16
N THR A 26 8.97 17.38 -5.19
CA THR A 26 10.29 18.00 -5.28
C THR A 26 11.35 17.17 -4.55
N ALA A 27 12.62 17.40 -4.87
CA ALA A 27 13.77 16.80 -4.15
C ALA A 27 13.82 17.25 -2.68
N ASP A 28 13.46 18.51 -2.41
CA ASP A 28 13.41 19.05 -1.04
C ASP A 28 12.33 18.35 -0.21
N HIS A 29 11.18 18.05 -0.82
CA HIS A 29 10.13 17.26 -0.17
C HIS A 29 10.63 15.84 0.15
N ALA A 30 11.33 15.19 -0.78
CA ALA A 30 11.94 13.89 -0.56
C ALA A 30 12.94 13.92 0.62
N THR A 31 13.83 14.89 0.63
CA THR A 31 14.85 15.08 1.68
C THR A 31 14.20 15.32 3.04
N ALA A 32 13.22 16.23 3.11
CA ALA A 32 12.48 16.51 4.34
C ALA A 32 11.71 15.28 4.87
N TRP A 33 11.18 14.45 3.96
CA TRP A 33 10.48 13.23 4.34
C TRP A 33 11.44 12.17 4.89
N MET A 34 12.63 12.01 4.29
CA MET A 34 13.67 11.10 4.79
C MET A 34 14.15 11.49 6.19
N ALA A 35 14.33 12.78 6.44
CA ALA A 35 14.81 13.29 7.73
C ALA A 35 13.87 13.00 8.92
N ARG A 36 12.59 12.65 8.67
CA ARG A 36 11.61 12.35 9.73
C ARG A 36 11.92 11.06 10.51
N MET A 37 12.76 10.19 9.98
CA MET A 37 13.09 8.94 10.67
C MET A 37 14.55 8.56 10.41
N PRO A 38 15.38 8.42 11.45
CA PRO A 38 16.79 8.04 11.31
C PRO A 38 16.98 6.72 10.54
N GLY A 39 18.00 6.66 9.70
CA GLY A 39 18.34 5.50 8.88
C GLY A 39 17.58 5.39 7.56
N ARG A 40 16.68 6.32 7.25
CA ARG A 40 16.17 6.51 5.90
C ARG A 40 17.21 7.21 5.04
N GLU A 41 17.28 6.87 3.76
CA GLU A 41 18.18 7.53 2.81
C GLU A 41 17.61 7.55 1.39
N ILE A 42 17.93 8.59 0.64
CA ILE A 42 17.77 8.62 -0.82
C ILE A 42 18.99 7.91 -1.40
N VAL A 43 18.75 6.85 -2.18
CA VAL A 43 19.79 6.07 -2.84
C VAL A 43 20.09 6.65 -4.21
N ASP A 44 19.03 7.04 -4.94
CA ASP A 44 19.12 7.55 -6.29
C ASP A 44 17.89 8.37 -6.69
N ALA A 45 18.09 9.37 -7.54
CA ALA A 45 17.03 10.06 -8.27
C ALA A 45 16.96 9.44 -9.67
N THR A 46 15.90 8.64 -9.93
CA THR A 46 15.84 7.80 -11.15
C THR A 46 15.67 8.60 -12.45
N GLY A 47 15.39 9.90 -12.35
CA GLY A 47 15.07 10.77 -13.49
C GLY A 47 13.67 10.55 -14.08
N LYS A 48 12.89 9.61 -13.53
CA LYS A 48 11.52 9.36 -13.99
C LYS A 48 10.53 10.28 -13.32
N VAL A 49 9.51 10.67 -14.08
CA VAL A 49 8.35 11.42 -13.58
C VAL A 49 7.09 10.64 -13.89
N VAL A 50 6.25 10.44 -12.90
CA VAL A 50 4.96 9.74 -13.03
C VAL A 50 3.87 10.65 -12.48
N ASN A 51 2.94 11.04 -13.34
CA ASN A 51 1.84 11.96 -13.01
C ASN A 51 2.32 13.22 -12.25
N GLY A 52 3.41 13.83 -12.72
CA GLY A 52 3.97 15.06 -12.14
C GLY A 52 4.87 14.87 -10.92
N LYS A 53 5.03 13.64 -10.41
CA LYS A 53 5.92 13.35 -9.28
C LYS A 53 7.22 12.70 -9.71
N ALA A 54 8.33 13.16 -9.18
CA ALA A 54 9.64 12.57 -9.42
C ALA A 54 9.81 11.27 -8.61
N GLU A 55 10.33 10.23 -9.28
CA GLU A 55 10.62 8.93 -8.67
C GLU A 55 12.02 8.93 -8.06
N PHE A 56 12.11 8.47 -6.81
CA PHE A 56 13.35 8.25 -6.10
C PHE A 56 13.47 6.79 -5.66
N GLN A 57 14.65 6.21 -5.78
CA GLN A 57 15.01 5.01 -5.06
C GLN A 57 15.45 5.40 -3.65
N VAL A 58 14.83 4.79 -2.66
CA VAL A 58 15.10 5.10 -1.25
C VAL A 58 15.28 3.81 -0.45
N ARG A 59 15.95 3.91 0.70
CA ARG A 59 15.82 2.93 1.78
C ARG A 59 14.87 3.48 2.83
N ASP A 60 13.89 2.69 3.19
CA ASP A 60 12.89 3.07 4.17
C ASP A 60 12.54 1.92 5.11
N TRP A 61 12.06 2.28 6.29
CA TRP A 61 11.66 1.34 7.32
C TRP A 61 10.25 0.83 7.08
N PHE A 62 10.15 -0.49 7.00
CA PHE A 62 8.87 -1.21 6.91
C PHE A 62 8.64 -2.04 8.17
N ALA A 63 7.39 -2.24 8.54
CA ALA A 63 7.02 -3.15 9.60
C ALA A 63 7.47 -4.58 9.26
N SER A 64 7.96 -5.32 10.24
CA SER A 64 8.17 -6.77 10.13
C SER A 64 7.20 -7.51 11.05
N TYR A 65 6.74 -8.67 10.61
CA TYR A 65 5.72 -9.47 11.29
C TYR A 65 6.22 -10.89 11.50
N GLY A 66 5.81 -11.51 12.60
CA GLY A 66 6.13 -12.91 12.90
C GLY A 66 5.36 -13.90 12.02
N SER A 67 4.20 -13.49 11.49
CA SER A 67 3.37 -14.32 10.62
C SER A 67 2.66 -13.50 9.53
N LEU A 68 2.16 -14.18 8.50
CA LEU A 68 1.28 -13.58 7.50
C LEU A 68 -0.03 -13.10 8.13
N ALA A 69 -0.58 -13.86 9.08
CA ALA A 69 -1.81 -13.50 9.78
C ALA A 69 -1.67 -12.15 10.50
N ASP A 70 -0.54 -11.90 11.17
CA ASP A 70 -0.27 -10.61 11.82
C ASP A 70 -0.20 -9.46 10.80
N CYS A 71 0.44 -9.71 9.64
CA CYS A 71 0.54 -8.73 8.57
C CYS A 71 -0.85 -8.36 8.02
N PHE A 72 -1.71 -9.35 7.76
CA PHE A 72 -3.09 -9.12 7.30
C PHE A 72 -3.94 -8.41 8.35
N ALA A 73 -3.85 -8.83 9.62
CA ALA A 73 -4.58 -8.21 10.72
C ALA A 73 -4.18 -6.73 10.92
N ASP A 74 -2.89 -6.42 10.81
CA ASP A 74 -2.42 -5.04 10.93
C ASP A 74 -2.85 -4.18 9.74
N HIS A 75 -2.80 -4.72 8.50
CA HIS A 75 -3.31 -4.02 7.33
C HIS A 75 -4.80 -3.72 7.45
N ALA A 76 -5.61 -4.70 7.86
CA ALA A 76 -7.04 -4.49 8.08
C ALA A 76 -7.28 -3.38 9.13
N ARG A 77 -6.59 -3.45 10.29
CA ARG A 77 -6.70 -2.40 11.32
C ARG A 77 -6.26 -1.03 10.83
N LEU A 78 -5.22 -0.96 10.00
CA LEU A 78 -4.76 0.31 9.43
C LEU A 78 -5.86 0.97 8.61
N ILE A 79 -6.51 0.21 7.72
CA ILE A 79 -7.55 0.73 6.83
C ILE A 79 -8.83 1.05 7.59
N THR A 80 -9.27 0.18 8.51
CA THR A 80 -10.56 0.33 9.20
C THR A 80 -10.53 1.36 10.33
N ASN A 81 -9.39 1.48 11.04
CA ASN A 81 -9.27 2.31 12.25
C ASN A 81 -8.30 3.48 12.09
N GLY A 82 -7.49 3.51 11.03
CA GLY A 82 -6.54 4.58 10.80
C GLY A 82 -7.24 5.92 10.55
N LYS A 83 -6.89 6.94 11.33
CA LYS A 83 -7.50 8.27 11.24
C LYS A 83 -7.56 8.83 9.78
N PRO A 84 -6.49 8.72 8.96
CA PRO A 84 -6.54 9.23 7.59
C PRO A 84 -7.51 8.49 6.67
N TYR A 85 -7.81 7.22 6.97
CA TYR A 85 -8.66 6.35 6.14
C TYR A 85 -10.13 6.36 6.54
N ARG A 86 -10.48 7.06 7.62
CA ARG A 86 -11.84 7.05 8.20
C ARG A 86 -12.92 7.47 7.21
N GLY A 87 -12.69 8.54 6.44
CA GLY A 87 -13.66 9.02 5.45
C GLY A 87 -13.94 7.97 4.38
N PRO A 88 -12.94 7.53 3.59
CA PRO A 88 -13.12 6.47 2.60
C PRO A 88 -13.72 5.18 3.17
N TRP A 89 -13.34 4.80 4.38
CA TRP A 89 -13.88 3.60 5.04
C TRP A 89 -15.37 3.74 5.39
N GLN A 90 -15.81 4.88 5.91
CA GLN A 90 -17.23 5.14 6.22
C GLN A 90 -18.09 5.12 4.95
N GLU A 91 -17.63 5.75 3.86
CA GLU A 91 -18.31 5.70 2.56
C GLU A 91 -18.45 4.26 2.05
N PHE A 92 -17.38 3.45 2.20
CA PHE A 92 -17.45 2.03 1.84
C PHE A 92 -18.47 1.26 2.67
N LEU A 93 -18.58 1.50 3.97
CA LEU A 93 -19.56 0.82 4.82
C LEU A 93 -21.01 1.09 4.36
N ILE A 94 -21.28 2.27 3.82
CA ILE A 94 -22.60 2.68 3.33
C ILE A 94 -22.87 2.10 1.93
N HIS A 95 -21.94 2.32 1.00
CA HIS A 95 -22.17 2.09 -0.43
C HIS A 95 -21.62 0.76 -0.96
N ARG A 96 -20.72 0.09 -0.21
CA ARG A 96 -20.04 -1.16 -0.59
C ARG A 96 -19.27 -1.06 -1.92
N ASP A 97 -18.88 0.16 -2.30
CA ASP A 97 -18.13 0.43 -3.52
C ASP A 97 -16.63 0.34 -3.22
N TRP A 98 -16.04 -0.83 -3.51
CA TRP A 98 -14.63 -1.08 -3.27
C TRP A 98 -13.70 -0.24 -4.15
N LEU A 99 -14.15 0.15 -5.35
CA LEU A 99 -13.36 0.97 -6.25
C LEU A 99 -13.22 2.40 -5.72
N LYS A 100 -14.31 2.97 -5.21
CA LYS A 100 -14.27 4.27 -4.50
C LYS A 100 -13.42 4.19 -3.24
N LEU A 101 -13.50 3.11 -2.47
CA LEU A 101 -12.62 2.89 -1.34
C LEU A 101 -11.16 2.94 -1.77
N LEU A 102 -10.77 2.18 -2.80
CA LEU A 102 -9.40 2.10 -3.30
C LEU A 102 -8.90 3.47 -3.81
N GLN A 103 -9.73 4.21 -4.54
CA GLN A 103 -9.43 5.56 -5.00
C GLN A 103 -9.25 6.54 -3.85
N GLY A 104 -10.06 6.40 -2.79
CA GLY A 104 -9.98 7.26 -1.61
C GLY A 104 -8.78 6.96 -0.70
N ILE A 105 -8.38 5.69 -0.55
CA ILE A 105 -7.22 5.32 0.27
C ILE A 105 -5.89 5.41 -0.46
N GLY A 106 -5.86 5.23 -1.77
CA GLY A 106 -4.64 5.13 -2.57
C GLY A 106 -3.68 6.30 -2.36
N PRO A 107 -4.10 7.57 -2.51
CA PRO A 107 -3.25 8.74 -2.31
C PRO A 107 -2.73 8.92 -0.88
N ILE A 108 -3.40 8.29 0.10
CA ILE A 108 -3.02 8.33 1.52
C ILE A 108 -2.03 7.20 1.83
N TYR A 109 -2.26 6.03 1.20
CA TYR A 109 -1.54 4.80 1.49
C TYR A 109 -0.15 4.75 0.83
N ALA A 110 -0.05 5.23 -0.40
CA ALA A 110 1.16 5.16 -1.19
C ALA A 110 1.54 6.51 -1.79
N THR A 111 2.84 6.75 -1.94
CA THR A 111 3.36 7.92 -2.68
C THR A 111 3.20 7.76 -4.19
N ALA A 112 3.11 6.50 -4.68
CA ALA A 112 2.90 6.20 -6.10
C ALA A 112 1.56 6.75 -6.60
N PRO A 113 1.56 7.66 -7.57
CA PRO A 113 0.33 8.35 -8.01
C PRO A 113 -0.64 7.45 -8.78
N ASP A 114 -0.17 6.29 -9.25
CA ASP A 114 -0.95 5.28 -9.96
C ASP A 114 -1.26 4.05 -9.10
N TYR A 115 -1.06 4.14 -7.78
CA TYR A 115 -1.25 3.01 -6.85
C TYR A 115 -2.64 2.38 -6.96
N ALA A 116 -3.69 3.17 -6.93
CA ALA A 116 -5.06 2.68 -7.01
C ALA A 116 -5.32 1.91 -8.32
N VAL A 117 -4.82 2.42 -9.44
CA VAL A 117 -4.95 1.76 -10.76
C VAL A 117 -4.22 0.43 -10.78
N ARG A 118 -3.00 0.37 -10.26
CA ARG A 118 -2.23 -0.89 -10.18
C ARG A 118 -2.93 -1.94 -9.32
N VAL A 119 -3.46 -1.55 -8.17
CA VAL A 119 -4.20 -2.47 -7.28
C VAL A 119 -5.48 -2.93 -7.94
N GLN A 120 -6.21 -2.03 -8.61
CA GLN A 120 -7.42 -2.38 -9.36
C GLN A 120 -7.13 -3.46 -10.42
N VAL A 121 -6.11 -3.28 -11.25
CA VAL A 121 -5.73 -4.26 -12.29
C VAL A 121 -5.43 -5.63 -11.68
N VAL A 122 -4.73 -5.68 -10.53
CA VAL A 122 -4.45 -6.94 -9.83
C VAL A 122 -5.73 -7.58 -9.32
N LEU A 123 -6.59 -6.82 -8.65
CA LEU A 123 -7.85 -7.34 -8.09
C LEU A 123 -8.81 -7.85 -9.17
N GLU A 124 -8.96 -7.14 -10.28
CA GLU A 124 -9.79 -7.57 -11.40
C GLU A 124 -9.25 -8.84 -12.06
N GLY A 125 -7.94 -8.94 -12.24
CA GLY A 125 -7.30 -10.13 -12.79
C GLY A 125 -7.42 -11.35 -11.87
N GLU A 126 -7.29 -11.19 -10.56
CA GLU A 126 -7.49 -12.28 -9.60
C GLU A 126 -8.95 -12.70 -9.51
N LEU A 127 -9.88 -11.75 -9.51
CA LEU A 127 -11.31 -12.04 -9.51
C LEU A 127 -11.71 -12.82 -10.77
N GLN A 128 -11.22 -12.42 -11.94
CA GLN A 128 -11.48 -13.14 -13.18
C GLN A 128 -10.95 -14.58 -13.13
N ARG A 129 -9.72 -14.78 -12.63
CA ARG A 129 -9.15 -16.13 -12.43
C ARG A 129 -9.99 -16.98 -11.47
N ALA A 130 -10.47 -16.40 -10.37
CA ALA A 130 -11.32 -17.10 -9.42
C ALA A 130 -12.67 -17.51 -10.02
N ILE A 131 -13.29 -16.65 -10.83
CA ILE A 131 -14.53 -16.93 -11.56
C ILE A 131 -14.31 -18.07 -12.56
N ASP A 132 -13.22 -18.03 -13.33
CA ASP A 132 -12.91 -19.03 -14.33
C ASP A 132 -12.60 -20.39 -13.67
N ALA A 133 -11.86 -20.40 -12.57
CA ALA A 133 -11.61 -21.61 -11.79
C ALA A 133 -12.92 -22.22 -11.24
N ALA A 134 -13.83 -21.40 -10.72
CA ALA A 134 -15.12 -21.88 -10.23
C ALA A 134 -16.01 -22.47 -11.32
N ARG A 135 -15.98 -21.91 -12.53
CA ARG A 135 -16.73 -22.42 -13.70
C ARG A 135 -16.23 -23.76 -14.20
N HIS A 136 -14.94 -24.06 -14.02
CA HIS A 136 -14.28 -25.28 -14.47
C HIS A 136 -14.04 -26.30 -13.34
N ALA A 137 -14.47 -25.99 -12.12
CA ALA A 137 -14.38 -26.92 -11.00
C ALA A 137 -15.28 -28.14 -11.25
N PRO A 138 -14.79 -29.38 -11.05
CA PRO A 138 -15.63 -30.57 -11.10
C PRO A 138 -16.72 -30.45 -10.03
N PRO A 139 -17.95 -31.01 -10.28
CA PRO A 139 -18.99 -31.01 -9.26
C PRO A 139 -18.47 -31.68 -8.00
N ALA A 140 -18.76 -31.09 -6.83
CA ALA A 140 -18.39 -31.68 -5.56
C ALA A 140 -18.92 -33.12 -5.49
N ALA A 141 -18.03 -34.08 -5.20
CA ALA A 141 -18.44 -35.44 -5.00
C ALA A 141 -19.44 -35.49 -3.84
N ALA A 142 -20.66 -36.02 -4.11
CA ALA A 142 -21.73 -36.17 -3.13
C ALA A 142 -21.44 -37.28 -2.16
#